data_9f9019059bd91ffd0631589aa4812f62
#
_entry.id   9f9019059bd91ffd0631589aa4812f62
#
_cell.length_a   1.000
_cell.length_b   1.000
_cell.length_c   1.000
_cell.angle_alpha   90.00
_cell.angle_beta   90.00
_cell.angle_gamma   90.00
#
_symmetry.space_group_name_H-M   'P 1'
#
loop_
_entity.id
_entity.type
_entity.pdbx_description
1 polymer ?
#
loop_
_entity_poly.entity_id
_entity_poly.type
_entity_poly.pdbx_seq_one_letter_code
_entity_poly.pdbx_strand_id
1 'polypeptide(L)'
;FVAFRFHDTTAADFYQFDREWIIGKIEEFVQLDDNKWNSFFLGGYIYGNRPSNKYVYSLFYPHYQRAVENSSSLELSQAHGLNRHLLTFYLWGLENLEEGGLFQSYLKNISPSLALDLIQWICANERDLNTISMEIRNKTFEKVLNLWTYLSDKYDNRNESEDLKVKMDLYRLIAFTPKLDEQYTKLLLRSSSISDSHFFTRFLFKDLVRLKTEGEPFETAKYLAQILDSILLNPTTVFHYISPTNQSYIIDLVSFLFENGQQERACNLCEELAKHGHDFIRETYYKYMS
;
A
#
# COMPACT_ATOMS: atom_id res chain seq x y z
N PHE A 1 -21.00 26.83 20.36
CA PHE A 1 -19.91 25.85 20.20
C PHE A 1 -19.38 25.99 18.78
N VAL A 2 -18.33 26.78 18.58
CA VAL A 2 -17.61 26.82 17.31
C VAL A 2 -16.67 25.61 17.38
N ALA A 3 -17.09 24.50 16.77
CA ALA A 3 -16.16 23.44 16.46
C ALA A 3 -15.18 24.05 15.44
N PHE A 4 -13.99 24.38 15.88
CA PHE A 4 -12.91 24.73 14.98
C PHE A 4 -12.61 23.49 14.12
N ARG A 5 -13.29 23.36 12.99
CA ARG A 5 -12.80 22.56 11.91
C ARG A 5 -11.53 23.25 11.42
N PHE A 6 -10.39 22.81 11.90
CA PHE A 6 -9.12 23.19 11.32
C PHE A 6 -9.09 22.59 9.92
N HIS A 7 -9.53 23.34 8.92
CA HIS A 7 -9.18 23.03 7.54
C HIS A 7 -7.66 23.13 7.40
N ASP A 8 -7.06 22.23 6.62
CA ASP A 8 -5.60 22.03 6.46
C ASP A 8 -4.76 23.30 6.24
N THR A 9 -5.32 24.34 5.67
CA THR A 9 -4.69 25.64 5.50
C THR A 9 -4.67 26.46 6.78
N THR A 10 -5.70 26.39 7.61
CA THR A 10 -5.88 27.31 8.73
C THR A 10 -4.97 27.04 9.92
N ALA A 11 -4.71 25.77 10.27
CA ALA A 11 -3.85 25.46 11.42
C ALA A 11 -2.37 25.72 11.12
N ALA A 12 -1.91 25.46 9.90
CA ALA A 12 -0.56 25.77 9.47
C ALA A 12 -0.36 27.29 9.36
N ASP A 13 -1.37 28.01 8.86
CA ASP A 13 -1.35 29.47 8.72
C ASP A 13 -1.40 30.15 10.09
N PHE A 14 -2.28 29.73 11.00
CA PHE A 14 -2.32 30.24 12.39
C PHE A 14 -1.04 29.91 13.16
N TYR A 15 -0.43 28.75 12.96
CA TYR A 15 0.85 28.40 13.59
C TYR A 15 2.01 29.29 13.12
N GLN A 16 1.97 29.78 11.88
CA GLN A 16 2.94 30.75 11.38
C GLN A 16 2.71 32.15 11.96
N PHE A 17 1.46 32.50 12.32
CA PHE A 17 1.11 33.83 12.81
C PHE A 17 1.25 33.99 14.33
N ASP A 18 0.93 32.95 15.12
CA ASP A 18 1.05 33.02 16.58
C ASP A 18 1.24 31.62 17.20
N ARG A 19 2.47 31.16 17.19
CA ARG A 19 2.87 29.85 17.71
C ARG A 19 2.56 29.70 19.19
N GLU A 20 2.86 30.72 20.00
CA GLU A 20 2.72 30.65 21.45
C GLU A 20 1.24 30.61 21.86
N TRP A 21 0.40 31.39 21.17
CA TRP A 21 -1.03 31.34 21.38
C TRP A 21 -1.63 29.95 21.07
N ILE A 22 -1.24 29.36 19.94
CA ILE A 22 -1.72 28.02 19.57
C ILE A 22 -1.25 26.96 20.56
N ILE A 23 0.03 27.00 20.97
CA ILE A 23 0.56 26.09 22.00
C ILE A 23 -0.24 26.24 23.29
N GLY A 24 -0.42 27.46 23.79
CA GLY A 24 -1.20 27.74 24.98
C GLY A 24 -2.65 27.25 24.89
N LYS A 25 -3.28 27.37 23.71
CA LYS A 25 -4.63 26.82 23.48
C LYS A 25 -4.66 25.29 23.43
N ILE A 26 -3.67 24.67 22.81
CA ILE A 26 -3.56 23.22 22.81
C ILE A 26 -3.34 22.71 24.25
N GLU A 27 -2.46 23.32 25.01
CA GLU A 27 -2.22 22.97 26.41
C GLU A 27 -3.48 23.16 27.28
N GLU A 28 -4.25 24.22 27.07
CA GLU A 28 -5.54 24.43 27.70
C GLU A 28 -6.53 23.30 27.36
N PHE A 29 -6.57 22.86 26.10
CA PHE A 29 -7.42 21.76 25.66
C PHE A 29 -6.93 20.38 26.13
N VAL A 30 -5.64 20.20 26.31
CA VAL A 30 -4.98 18.98 26.81
C VAL A 30 -5.35 18.67 28.24
N GLN A 31 -5.57 19.69 29.07
CA GLN A 31 -5.97 19.57 30.48
C GLN A 31 -7.48 19.28 30.64
N LEU A 32 -8.23 19.13 29.55
CA LEU A 32 -9.66 18.88 29.58
C LEU A 32 -9.97 17.44 30.05
N ASP A 33 -11.15 17.29 30.66
CA ASP A 33 -11.70 15.98 31.00
C ASP A 33 -11.83 15.05 29.77
N ASP A 34 -12.03 13.76 30.01
CA ASP A 34 -12.08 12.73 28.97
C ASP A 34 -13.12 13.01 27.88
N ASN A 35 -14.27 13.59 28.24
CA ASN A 35 -15.31 13.90 27.27
C ASN A 35 -14.90 15.01 26.31
N LYS A 36 -14.23 16.03 26.84
CA LYS A 36 -13.73 17.13 26.03
C LYS A 36 -12.53 16.71 25.18
N TRP A 37 -11.65 15.86 25.71
CA TRP A 37 -10.56 15.27 24.95
C TRP A 37 -11.11 14.44 23.76
N ASN A 38 -12.08 13.57 24.00
CA ASN A 38 -12.71 12.80 22.94
C ASN A 38 -13.35 13.69 21.87
N SER A 39 -14.08 14.72 22.28
CA SER A 39 -14.74 15.64 21.34
C SER A 39 -13.76 16.47 20.55
N PHE A 40 -12.69 16.94 21.17
CA PHE A 40 -11.70 17.83 20.53
C PHE A 40 -10.68 17.01 19.71
N PHE A 41 -9.99 16.07 20.33
CA PHE A 41 -8.90 15.34 19.66
C PHE A 41 -9.44 14.32 18.66
N LEU A 42 -10.31 13.41 19.12
CA LEU A 42 -10.82 12.36 18.26
C LEU A 42 -11.91 12.84 17.30
N GLY A 43 -12.87 13.62 17.79
CA GLY A 43 -14.01 14.09 17.01
C GLY A 43 -13.71 15.30 16.15
N GLY A 44 -12.75 16.14 16.54
CA GLY A 44 -12.36 17.34 15.81
C GLY A 44 -11.10 17.14 14.98
N TYR A 45 -9.98 16.94 15.66
CA TYR A 45 -8.67 16.95 15.00
C TYR A 45 -8.41 15.68 14.18
N ILE A 46 -8.61 14.50 14.76
CA ILE A 46 -8.37 13.22 14.05
C ILE A 46 -9.40 12.99 12.95
N TYR A 47 -10.68 13.26 13.21
CA TYR A 47 -11.75 13.01 12.24
C TYR A 47 -11.69 13.91 11.01
N GLY A 48 -11.29 15.18 11.19
CA GLY A 48 -11.46 16.22 10.16
C GLY A 48 -10.27 16.44 9.25
N ASN A 49 -9.07 15.95 9.57
CA ASN A 49 -7.87 16.51 8.98
C ASN A 49 -6.79 15.52 8.61
N ARG A 50 -6.02 15.89 7.59
CA ARG A 50 -4.66 15.39 7.40
C ARG A 50 -3.73 16.04 8.43
N PRO A 51 -2.70 15.33 8.94
CA PRO A 51 -1.73 15.94 9.82
C PRO A 51 -1.02 17.09 9.10
N SER A 52 -0.99 18.28 9.74
CA SER A 52 -0.55 19.48 9.06
C SER A 52 0.96 19.67 9.00
N ASN A 53 1.70 19.30 10.05
CA ASN A 53 3.16 19.38 10.08
C ASN A 53 3.76 18.65 11.29
N LYS A 54 5.12 18.52 11.29
CA LYS A 54 5.88 17.82 12.34
C LYS A 54 5.79 18.48 13.73
N TYR A 55 5.57 19.78 13.81
CA TYR A 55 5.50 20.47 15.09
C TYR A 55 4.17 20.17 15.80
N VAL A 56 3.08 20.17 15.03
CA VAL A 56 1.76 19.77 15.53
C VAL A 56 1.78 18.31 16.00
N TYR A 57 2.49 17.44 15.28
CA TYR A 57 2.70 16.07 15.72
C TYR A 57 3.36 16.00 17.11
N SER A 58 4.45 16.74 17.32
CA SER A 58 5.16 16.74 18.61
C SER A 58 4.28 17.22 19.77
N LEU A 59 3.45 18.24 19.53
CA LEU A 59 2.50 18.76 20.53
C LEU A 59 1.42 17.72 20.90
N PHE A 60 0.91 16.99 19.90
CA PHE A 60 -0.14 16.01 20.09
C PHE A 60 0.37 14.60 20.37
N TYR A 61 1.68 14.39 20.45
CA TYR A 61 2.25 13.06 20.64
C TYR A 61 1.65 12.29 21.84
N PRO A 62 1.50 12.86 23.05
CA PRO A 62 0.86 12.16 24.17
C PRO A 62 -0.59 11.76 23.90
N HIS A 63 -1.30 12.54 23.08
CA HIS A 63 -2.68 12.25 22.68
C HIS A 63 -2.76 11.12 21.65
N TYR A 64 -1.80 11.07 20.72
CA TYR A 64 -1.67 9.93 19.81
C TYR A 64 -1.35 8.64 20.57
N GLN A 65 -0.44 8.70 21.58
CA GLN A 65 -0.17 7.55 22.45
C GLN A 65 -1.45 7.05 23.13
N ARG A 66 -2.19 7.95 23.77
CA ARG A 66 -3.48 7.63 24.40
C ARG A 66 -4.49 7.04 23.40
N ALA A 67 -4.58 7.59 22.20
CA ALA A 67 -5.46 7.08 21.16
C ALA A 67 -5.06 5.67 20.68
N VAL A 68 -3.77 5.39 20.56
CA VAL A 68 -3.26 4.06 20.22
C VAL A 68 -3.54 3.04 21.30
N GLU A 69 -3.31 3.39 22.57
CA GLU A 69 -3.61 2.55 23.73
C GLU A 69 -5.10 2.18 23.81
N ASN A 70 -5.98 3.10 23.42
CA ASN A 70 -7.43 2.91 23.42
C ASN A 70 -8.01 2.61 22.02
N SER A 71 -7.19 2.18 21.07
CA SER A 71 -7.60 2.05 19.65
C SER A 71 -8.77 1.07 19.43
N SER A 72 -8.93 0.05 20.30
CA SER A 72 -10.03 -0.90 20.23
C SER A 72 -11.40 -0.32 20.64
N SER A 73 -11.43 0.83 21.31
CA SER A 73 -12.65 1.51 21.75
C SER A 73 -13.05 2.69 20.85
N LEU A 74 -12.27 3.00 19.85
CA LEU A 74 -12.54 4.11 18.93
C LEU A 74 -13.72 3.79 18.01
N GLU A 75 -14.53 4.81 17.72
CA GLU A 75 -15.49 4.73 16.61
C GLU A 75 -14.76 4.53 15.29
N LEU A 76 -15.41 3.86 14.33
CA LEU A 76 -14.80 3.51 13.05
C LEU A 76 -14.19 4.73 12.32
N SER A 77 -14.90 5.84 12.33
CA SER A 77 -14.44 7.10 11.71
C SER A 77 -13.19 7.68 12.38
N GLN A 78 -13.11 7.59 13.72
CA GLN A 78 -11.95 8.01 14.50
C GLN A 78 -10.77 7.09 14.24
N ALA A 79 -11.02 5.77 14.17
CA ALA A 79 -9.99 4.78 13.88
C ALA A 79 -9.40 4.98 12.47
N HIS A 80 -10.22 5.27 11.46
CA HIS A 80 -9.73 5.63 10.12
C HIS A 80 -8.91 6.93 10.12
N GLY A 81 -9.35 7.94 10.86
CA GLY A 81 -8.59 9.18 11.00
C GLY A 81 -7.21 8.93 11.65
N LEU A 82 -7.18 8.21 12.77
CA LEU A 82 -5.93 7.83 13.46
C LEU A 82 -5.00 7.05 12.54
N ASN A 83 -5.54 6.08 11.79
CA ASN A 83 -4.82 5.27 10.82
C ASN A 83 -4.07 6.14 9.79
N ARG A 84 -4.77 7.11 9.21
CA ARG A 84 -4.22 8.03 8.20
C ARG A 84 -3.17 8.98 8.78
N HIS A 85 -3.40 9.50 9.99
CA HIS A 85 -2.44 10.37 10.65
C HIS A 85 -1.13 9.63 10.95
N LEU A 86 -1.19 8.46 11.58
CA LEU A 86 -0.01 7.67 11.93
C LEU A 86 0.77 7.23 10.70
N LEU A 87 0.05 6.79 9.65
CA LEU A 87 0.67 6.46 8.36
C LEU A 87 1.39 7.67 7.75
N THR A 88 0.75 8.86 7.77
CA THR A 88 1.38 10.08 7.23
C THR A 88 2.64 10.42 8.01
N PHE A 89 2.63 10.35 9.34
CA PHE A 89 3.82 10.57 10.15
C PHE A 89 4.92 9.55 9.88
N TYR A 90 4.55 8.30 9.67
CA TYR A 90 5.48 7.27 9.25
C TYR A 90 6.12 7.61 7.89
N LEU A 91 5.33 7.96 6.88
CA LEU A 91 5.83 8.33 5.56
C LEU A 91 6.71 9.60 5.61
N TRP A 92 6.42 10.56 6.49
CA TRP A 92 7.25 11.75 6.71
C TRP A 92 8.53 11.47 7.50
N GLY A 93 8.70 10.27 8.08
CA GLY A 93 9.87 9.89 8.88
C GLY A 93 9.84 10.38 10.32
N LEU A 94 8.68 10.75 10.83
CA LEU A 94 8.46 11.09 12.23
C LEU A 94 8.17 9.85 13.08
N GLU A 95 7.70 8.78 12.44
CA GLU A 95 7.47 7.46 13.01
C GLU A 95 8.27 6.38 12.27
N ASN A 96 8.43 5.22 12.92
CA ASN A 96 9.13 4.06 12.39
C ASN A 96 8.39 2.75 12.73
N LEU A 97 8.94 1.62 12.28
CA LEU A 97 8.44 0.28 12.57
C LEU A 97 9.29 -0.47 13.60
N GLU A 98 10.17 0.24 14.31
CA GLU A 98 11.00 -0.32 15.36
C GLU A 98 10.18 -0.63 16.60
N GLU A 99 10.67 -1.56 17.42
CA GLU A 99 10.01 -1.95 18.65
C GLU A 99 9.88 -0.75 19.60
N GLY A 100 8.67 -0.54 20.10
CA GLY A 100 8.34 0.61 20.96
C GLY A 100 7.94 1.89 20.22
N GLY A 101 8.04 1.94 18.89
CA GLY A 101 7.50 3.03 18.08
C GLY A 101 5.97 3.08 18.15
N LEU A 102 5.41 4.29 18.11
CA LEU A 102 3.96 4.49 18.22
C LEU A 102 3.20 3.83 17.06
N PHE A 103 3.67 4.02 15.82
CA PHE A 103 3.05 3.40 14.65
C PHE A 103 3.16 1.87 14.68
N GLN A 104 4.31 1.34 15.09
CA GLN A 104 4.50 -0.11 15.25
C GLN A 104 3.57 -0.69 16.33
N SER A 105 3.42 0.01 17.47
CA SER A 105 2.50 -0.37 18.54
C SER A 105 1.04 -0.38 18.07
N TYR A 106 0.65 0.60 17.25
CA TYR A 106 -0.65 0.64 16.60
C TYR A 106 -0.84 -0.54 15.63
N LEU A 107 0.13 -0.79 14.76
CA LEU A 107 0.06 -1.88 13.78
C LEU A 107 0.01 -3.27 14.42
N LYS A 108 0.59 -3.47 15.61
CA LYS A 108 0.45 -4.75 16.35
C LYS A 108 -1.02 -5.12 16.57
N ASN A 109 -1.87 -4.14 16.87
CA ASN A 109 -3.27 -4.33 17.26
C ASN A 109 -4.28 -3.94 16.16
N ILE A 110 -3.79 -3.50 14.98
CA ILE A 110 -4.67 -3.07 13.89
C ILE A 110 -5.58 -4.21 13.43
N SER A 111 -6.87 -3.91 13.25
CA SER A 111 -7.83 -4.85 12.67
C SER A 111 -7.58 -5.02 11.16
N PRO A 112 -8.01 -6.16 10.56
CA PRO A 112 -7.88 -6.36 9.12
C PRO A 112 -8.54 -5.24 8.28
N SER A 113 -9.70 -4.75 8.70
CA SER A 113 -10.41 -3.66 8.00
C SER A 113 -9.62 -2.35 7.99
N LEU A 114 -8.94 -2.02 9.08
CA LEU A 114 -8.08 -0.83 9.16
C LEU A 114 -6.77 -1.03 8.39
N ALA A 115 -6.23 -2.26 8.35
CA ALA A 115 -5.08 -2.57 7.52
C ALA A 115 -5.40 -2.41 6.02
N LEU A 116 -6.60 -2.83 5.59
CA LEU A 116 -7.10 -2.59 4.23
C LEU A 116 -7.25 -1.09 3.93
N ASP A 117 -7.85 -0.31 4.85
CA ASP A 117 -7.97 1.16 4.69
C ASP A 117 -6.58 1.81 4.52
N LEU A 118 -5.58 1.35 5.27
CA LEU A 118 -4.21 1.84 5.18
C LEU A 118 -3.60 1.58 3.81
N ILE A 119 -3.72 0.36 3.29
CA ILE A 119 -3.23 -0.01 1.96
C ILE A 119 -3.94 0.82 0.88
N GLN A 120 -5.26 0.92 0.96
CA GLN A 120 -6.07 1.68 0.01
C GLN A 120 -5.72 3.16 0.01
N TRP A 121 -5.48 3.74 1.19
CA TRP A 121 -5.10 5.14 1.32
C TRP A 121 -3.72 5.42 0.70
N ILE A 122 -2.73 4.53 0.91
CA ILE A 122 -1.42 4.63 0.23
C ILE A 122 -1.62 4.62 -1.28
N CYS A 123 -2.35 3.64 -1.81
CA CYS A 123 -2.56 3.49 -3.25
C CYS A 123 -3.35 4.65 -3.88
N ALA A 124 -4.30 5.24 -3.15
CA ALA A 124 -5.05 6.40 -3.63
C ALA A 124 -4.16 7.65 -3.82
N ASN A 125 -3.06 7.75 -3.08
CA ASN A 125 -2.12 8.88 -3.14
C ASN A 125 -0.89 8.61 -4.04
N GLU A 126 -0.85 7.50 -4.78
CA GLU A 126 0.25 7.17 -5.70
C GLU A 126 0.51 8.28 -6.72
N ARG A 127 -0.53 8.92 -7.24
CA ARG A 127 -0.41 9.97 -8.27
C ARG A 127 0.42 11.15 -7.81
N ASP A 128 0.40 11.47 -6.53
CA ASP A 128 1.12 12.59 -5.96
C ASP A 128 2.65 12.36 -5.96
N LEU A 129 3.10 11.10 -6.03
CA LEU A 129 4.52 10.74 -6.11
C LEU A 129 5.22 11.28 -7.37
N ASN A 130 4.47 11.52 -8.44
CA ASN A 130 5.04 12.07 -9.67
C ASN A 130 5.32 13.58 -9.58
N THR A 131 4.80 14.24 -8.54
CA THR A 131 4.94 15.69 -8.32
C THR A 131 6.05 16.04 -7.32
N ILE A 132 6.59 15.05 -6.60
CA ILE A 132 7.61 15.23 -5.57
C ILE A 132 9.02 14.96 -6.08
N SER A 133 10.03 15.47 -5.38
CA SER A 133 11.43 15.22 -5.73
C SER A 133 11.78 13.73 -5.69
N MET A 134 12.77 13.32 -6.52
CA MET A 134 13.24 11.93 -6.56
C MET A 134 13.73 11.44 -5.20
N GLU A 135 14.36 12.29 -4.41
CA GLU A 135 14.84 11.94 -3.05
C GLU A 135 13.66 11.56 -2.12
N ILE A 136 12.62 12.40 -2.09
CA ILE A 136 11.41 12.12 -1.28
C ILE A 136 10.71 10.86 -1.78
N ARG A 137 10.60 10.71 -3.10
CA ARG A 137 10.01 9.53 -3.73
C ARG A 137 10.73 8.24 -3.32
N ASN A 138 12.06 8.21 -3.38
CA ASN A 138 12.85 7.03 -3.00
C ASN A 138 12.69 6.69 -1.51
N LYS A 139 12.69 7.70 -0.62
CA LYS A 139 12.42 7.49 0.80
C LYS A 139 11.00 6.96 1.04
N THR A 140 10.02 7.41 0.26
CA THR A 140 8.65 6.91 0.34
C THR A 140 8.58 5.45 -0.09
N PHE A 141 9.25 5.08 -1.17
CA PHE A 141 9.31 3.68 -1.65
C PHE A 141 9.92 2.76 -0.61
N GLU A 142 11.04 3.15 0.00
CA GLU A 142 11.68 2.38 1.08
C GLU A 142 10.71 2.18 2.27
N LYS A 143 10.01 3.22 2.69
CA LYS A 143 9.03 3.12 3.78
C LYS A 143 7.84 2.24 3.42
N VAL A 144 7.31 2.34 2.21
CA VAL A 144 6.23 1.48 1.74
C VAL A 144 6.69 0.03 1.67
N LEU A 145 7.92 -0.24 1.23
CA LEU A 145 8.51 -1.58 1.22
C LEU A 145 8.61 -2.17 2.64
N ASN A 146 9.10 -1.39 3.60
CA ASN A 146 9.20 -1.81 5.00
C ASN A 146 7.82 -2.11 5.60
N LEU A 147 6.83 -1.28 5.31
CA LEU A 147 5.45 -1.49 5.75
C LEU A 147 4.82 -2.74 5.08
N TRP A 148 5.06 -2.93 3.79
CA TRP A 148 4.62 -4.13 3.07
C TRP A 148 5.20 -5.40 3.68
N THR A 149 6.51 -5.39 3.95
CA THR A 149 7.19 -6.51 4.63
C THR A 149 6.56 -6.78 6.00
N TYR A 150 6.39 -5.74 6.82
CA TYR A 150 5.78 -5.86 8.14
C TYR A 150 4.36 -6.45 8.08
N LEU A 151 3.51 -5.95 7.21
CA LEU A 151 2.14 -6.45 7.06
C LEU A 151 2.13 -7.87 6.49
N SER A 152 3.00 -8.18 5.53
CA SER A 152 3.13 -9.55 5.00
C SER A 152 3.49 -10.54 6.12
N ASP A 153 4.44 -10.20 6.98
CA ASP A 153 4.86 -11.05 8.10
C ASP A 153 3.74 -11.19 9.14
N LYS A 154 3.06 -10.08 9.46
CA LYS A 154 1.94 -10.09 10.41
C LYS A 154 0.81 -11.01 9.99
N TYR A 155 0.49 -11.04 8.70
CA TYR A 155 -0.65 -11.79 8.16
C TYR A 155 -0.27 -13.15 7.59
N ASP A 156 1.00 -13.54 7.51
CA ASP A 156 1.49 -14.75 6.82
C ASP A 156 0.78 -16.03 7.26
N ASN A 157 0.72 -16.25 8.56
CA ASN A 157 0.14 -17.47 9.15
C ASN A 157 -1.35 -17.33 9.54
N ARG A 158 -2.02 -16.25 9.12
CA ARG A 158 -3.42 -16.02 9.41
C ARG A 158 -4.28 -16.46 8.24
N ASN A 159 -5.35 -17.20 8.51
CA ASN A 159 -6.22 -17.80 7.48
C ASN A 159 -7.69 -17.43 7.64
N GLU A 160 -8.00 -16.46 8.50
CA GLU A 160 -9.37 -15.94 8.59
C GLU A 160 -9.72 -15.15 7.33
N SER A 161 -10.99 -15.15 6.96
CA SER A 161 -11.48 -14.52 5.72
C SER A 161 -11.04 -13.06 5.57
N GLU A 162 -11.06 -12.30 6.66
CA GLU A 162 -10.65 -10.89 6.65
C GLU A 162 -9.13 -10.71 6.51
N ASP A 163 -8.34 -11.59 7.16
CA ASP A 163 -6.88 -11.58 7.04
C ASP A 163 -6.44 -11.94 5.60
N LEU A 164 -7.13 -12.87 4.95
CA LEU A 164 -6.89 -13.22 3.56
C LEU A 164 -7.12 -12.02 2.63
N LYS A 165 -8.14 -11.19 2.89
CA LYS A 165 -8.37 -9.95 2.12
C LYS A 165 -7.19 -8.98 2.24
N VAL A 166 -6.58 -8.84 3.43
CA VAL A 166 -5.38 -8.02 3.62
C VAL A 166 -4.22 -8.57 2.79
N LYS A 167 -3.94 -9.87 2.89
CA LYS A 167 -2.89 -10.51 2.09
C LYS A 167 -3.09 -10.25 0.60
N MET A 168 -4.32 -10.41 0.12
CA MET A 168 -4.67 -10.17 -1.29
C MET A 168 -4.45 -8.71 -1.69
N ASP A 169 -4.80 -7.74 -0.85
CA ASP A 169 -4.71 -6.31 -1.19
C ASP A 169 -3.26 -5.78 -1.13
N LEU A 170 -2.36 -6.48 -0.43
CA LEU A 170 -0.94 -6.09 -0.32
C LEU A 170 -0.24 -6.00 -1.68
N TYR A 171 -0.65 -6.79 -2.70
CA TYR A 171 -0.05 -6.69 -4.04
C TYR A 171 -0.17 -5.30 -4.66
N ARG A 172 -1.17 -4.51 -4.27
CA ARG A 172 -1.39 -3.16 -4.80
C ARG A 172 -0.24 -2.22 -4.48
N LEU A 173 0.57 -2.56 -3.46
CA LEU A 173 1.79 -1.81 -3.12
C LEU A 173 2.89 -1.95 -4.18
N ILE A 174 2.73 -2.82 -5.18
CA ILE A 174 3.61 -2.91 -6.36
C ILE A 174 3.73 -1.55 -7.09
N ALA A 175 2.71 -0.69 -7.02
CA ALA A 175 2.75 0.66 -7.57
C ALA A 175 3.94 1.48 -7.03
N PHE A 176 4.41 1.17 -5.82
CA PHE A 176 5.55 1.81 -5.14
C PHE A 176 6.87 1.05 -5.33
N THR A 177 6.92 0.07 -6.21
CA THR A 177 8.15 -0.67 -6.52
C THR A 177 8.95 0.08 -7.58
N PRO A 178 10.21 0.47 -7.29
CA PRO A 178 11.05 1.17 -8.26
C PRO A 178 11.56 0.24 -9.37
N LYS A 179 11.88 -1.02 -9.02
CA LYS A 179 12.32 -2.08 -9.94
C LYS A 179 12.02 -3.44 -9.33
N LEU A 180 11.95 -4.47 -10.15
CA LEU A 180 11.84 -5.84 -9.65
C LEU A 180 13.20 -6.34 -9.17
N ASP A 181 13.21 -6.88 -7.95
CA ASP A 181 14.30 -7.60 -7.34
C ASP A 181 13.77 -8.80 -6.54
N GLU A 182 14.65 -9.51 -5.88
CA GLU A 182 14.30 -10.69 -5.08
C GLU A 182 13.32 -10.36 -3.94
N GLN A 183 13.49 -9.22 -3.27
CA GLN A 183 12.64 -8.83 -2.13
C GLN A 183 11.21 -8.51 -2.57
N TYR A 184 11.05 -7.66 -3.57
CA TYR A 184 9.72 -7.33 -4.12
C TYR A 184 9.04 -8.54 -4.74
N THR A 185 9.81 -9.40 -5.42
CA THR A 185 9.29 -10.64 -6.00
C THR A 185 8.75 -11.58 -4.91
N LYS A 186 9.47 -11.79 -3.82
CA LYS A 186 9.00 -12.60 -2.68
C LYS A 186 7.71 -12.06 -2.07
N LEU A 187 7.60 -10.74 -1.89
CA LEU A 187 6.39 -10.12 -1.35
C LEU A 187 5.18 -10.29 -2.28
N LEU A 188 5.39 -10.13 -3.59
CA LEU A 188 4.34 -10.38 -4.59
C LEU A 188 3.89 -11.84 -4.61
N LEU A 189 4.81 -12.79 -4.58
CA LEU A 189 4.50 -14.22 -4.56
C LEU A 189 3.71 -14.61 -3.31
N ARG A 190 4.02 -14.06 -2.14
CA ARG A 190 3.23 -14.25 -0.89
C ARG A 190 1.80 -13.73 -1.02
N SER A 191 1.59 -12.64 -1.73
CA SER A 191 0.26 -12.06 -1.97
C SER A 191 -0.51 -12.80 -3.06
N SER A 192 0.16 -13.28 -4.13
CA SER A 192 -0.46 -13.91 -5.30
C SER A 192 -0.97 -15.33 -5.05
N SER A 193 -0.40 -16.04 -4.09
CA SER A 193 -0.77 -17.43 -3.77
C SER A 193 -2.21 -17.61 -3.25
N ILE A 194 -2.94 -16.50 -3.01
CA ILE A 194 -4.25 -16.49 -2.32
C ILE A 194 -5.37 -15.98 -3.23
N SER A 195 -5.07 -15.60 -4.47
CA SER A 195 -6.00 -14.82 -5.29
C SER A 195 -7.16 -15.61 -5.86
N ASP A 196 -8.35 -15.27 -5.40
CA ASP A 196 -9.65 -15.71 -5.93
C ASP A 196 -10.36 -14.61 -6.75
N SER A 197 -9.72 -13.46 -7.04
CA SER A 197 -10.46 -12.32 -7.54
C SER A 197 -10.01 -11.75 -8.88
N HIS A 198 -11.01 -11.52 -9.78
CA HIS A 198 -10.91 -10.76 -11.02
C HIS A 198 -10.34 -9.32 -10.85
N PHE A 199 -10.35 -8.77 -9.64
CA PHE A 199 -9.82 -7.44 -9.34
C PHE A 199 -8.29 -7.40 -9.33
N PHE A 200 -7.66 -8.50 -8.96
CA PHE A 200 -6.22 -8.64 -8.81
C PHE A 200 -5.47 -8.32 -10.11
N THR A 201 -5.99 -8.77 -11.23
CA THR A 201 -5.22 -8.79 -12.48
C THR A 201 -5.07 -7.43 -13.16
N ARG A 202 -6.05 -6.52 -13.06
CA ARG A 202 -6.06 -5.30 -13.88
C ARG A 202 -4.92 -4.32 -13.54
N PHE A 203 -4.69 -4.07 -12.27
CA PHE A 203 -3.65 -3.13 -11.84
C PHE A 203 -2.27 -3.78 -11.87
N LEU A 204 -2.18 -5.05 -11.48
CA LEU A 204 -0.94 -5.79 -11.41
C LEU A 204 -0.24 -5.88 -12.77
N PHE A 205 -0.91 -6.30 -13.83
CA PHE A 205 -0.28 -6.42 -15.16
C PHE A 205 0.21 -5.07 -15.70
N LYS A 206 -0.51 -3.98 -15.47
CA LYS A 206 -0.07 -2.63 -15.81
C LYS A 206 1.25 -2.29 -15.12
N ASP A 207 1.36 -2.57 -13.81
CA ASP A 207 2.56 -2.26 -13.05
C ASP A 207 3.73 -3.18 -13.43
N LEU A 208 3.47 -4.46 -13.73
CA LEU A 208 4.49 -5.36 -14.25
C LEU A 208 5.04 -4.89 -15.61
N VAL A 209 4.19 -4.38 -16.50
CA VAL A 209 4.62 -3.77 -17.77
C VAL A 209 5.49 -2.54 -17.54
N ARG A 210 5.17 -1.69 -16.58
CA ARG A 210 6.04 -0.59 -16.18
C ARG A 210 7.38 -1.09 -15.67
N LEU A 211 7.37 -2.06 -14.76
CA LEU A 211 8.56 -2.58 -14.09
C LEU A 211 9.53 -3.34 -15.01
N LYS A 212 9.05 -3.89 -16.14
CA LYS A 212 9.95 -4.56 -17.10
C LYS A 212 11.02 -3.65 -17.67
N THR A 213 10.80 -2.32 -17.66
CA THR A 213 11.73 -1.32 -18.21
C THR A 213 12.64 -0.67 -17.16
N GLU A 214 12.46 -0.98 -15.87
CA GLU A 214 13.12 -0.29 -14.77
C GLU A 214 14.39 -1.00 -14.24
N GLY A 215 14.77 -2.13 -14.80
CA GLY A 215 15.91 -2.92 -14.35
C GLY A 215 16.72 -3.53 -15.50
N GLU A 216 17.71 -4.33 -15.15
CA GLU A 216 18.46 -5.12 -16.14
C GLU A 216 17.53 -6.15 -16.79
N PRO A 217 17.38 -6.17 -18.13
CA PRO A 217 16.33 -6.93 -18.80
C PRO A 217 16.31 -8.42 -18.46
N PHE A 218 17.46 -9.07 -18.43
CA PHE A 218 17.59 -10.50 -18.12
C PHE A 218 17.16 -10.85 -16.70
N GLU A 219 17.63 -10.10 -15.70
CA GLU A 219 17.24 -10.29 -14.30
C GLU A 219 15.75 -9.95 -14.07
N THR A 220 15.28 -8.88 -14.69
CA THR A 220 13.86 -8.49 -14.63
C THR A 220 12.97 -9.58 -15.24
N ALA A 221 13.37 -10.18 -16.37
CA ALA A 221 12.63 -11.26 -16.99
C ALA A 221 12.55 -12.52 -16.10
N LYS A 222 13.62 -12.83 -15.37
CA LYS A 222 13.65 -13.94 -14.41
C LYS A 222 12.65 -13.75 -13.27
N TYR A 223 12.55 -12.54 -12.71
CA TYR A 223 11.58 -12.22 -11.66
C TYR A 223 10.14 -12.16 -12.19
N LEU A 224 9.94 -11.55 -13.36
CA LEU A 224 8.65 -11.53 -14.04
C LEU A 224 8.13 -12.93 -14.33
N ALA A 225 8.98 -13.83 -14.80
CA ALA A 225 8.59 -15.21 -15.07
C ALA A 225 8.07 -15.92 -13.81
N GLN A 226 8.74 -15.74 -12.66
CA GLN A 226 8.28 -16.31 -11.39
C GLN A 226 6.89 -15.76 -10.97
N ILE A 227 6.68 -14.47 -11.12
CA ILE A 227 5.42 -13.81 -10.78
C ILE A 227 4.30 -14.30 -11.72
N LEU A 228 4.56 -14.33 -13.04
CA LEU A 228 3.58 -14.75 -14.02
C LEU A 228 3.23 -16.25 -13.86
N ASP A 229 4.21 -17.13 -13.60
CA ASP A 229 3.98 -18.53 -13.27
C ASP A 229 3.04 -18.66 -12.08
N SER A 230 3.30 -17.92 -10.99
CA SER A 230 2.47 -17.97 -9.79
C SER A 230 1.03 -17.48 -10.02
N ILE A 231 0.82 -16.53 -10.92
CA ILE A 231 -0.50 -15.94 -11.19
C ILE A 231 -1.25 -16.74 -12.26
N LEU A 232 -0.59 -17.06 -13.37
CA LEU A 232 -1.24 -17.63 -14.55
C LEU A 232 -1.30 -19.17 -14.52
N LEU A 233 -0.38 -19.82 -13.81
CA LEU A 233 -0.36 -21.28 -13.67
C LEU A 233 -0.99 -21.77 -12.37
N ASN A 234 -1.52 -20.88 -11.54
CA ASN A 234 -2.20 -21.28 -10.31
C ASN A 234 -3.55 -21.92 -10.65
N PRO A 235 -3.76 -23.23 -10.33
CA PRO A 235 -4.99 -23.93 -10.67
C PRO A 235 -6.24 -23.37 -9.98
N THR A 236 -6.06 -22.58 -8.92
CA THR A 236 -7.18 -21.90 -8.23
C THR A 236 -7.54 -20.58 -8.88
N THR A 237 -6.67 -20.04 -9.74
CA THR A 237 -6.94 -18.80 -10.47
C THR A 237 -7.70 -19.14 -11.74
N VAL A 238 -9.00 -19.21 -11.66
CA VAL A 238 -9.85 -19.48 -12.82
C VAL A 238 -9.95 -18.19 -13.64
N PHE A 239 -9.10 -18.03 -14.64
CA PHE A 239 -9.22 -16.96 -15.63
C PHE A 239 -10.40 -17.24 -16.58
N HIS A 240 -11.63 -17.14 -16.10
CA HIS A 240 -12.80 -17.25 -16.98
C HIS A 240 -12.86 -16.14 -18.01
N TYR A 241 -12.28 -14.98 -17.71
CA TYR A 241 -12.27 -13.84 -18.61
C TYR A 241 -11.05 -12.94 -18.38
N ILE A 242 -10.23 -12.81 -19.41
CA ILE A 242 -9.15 -11.82 -19.44
C ILE A 242 -9.61 -10.66 -20.31
N SER A 243 -9.73 -9.46 -19.75
CA SER A 243 -10.14 -8.27 -20.50
C SER A 243 -9.16 -7.98 -21.65
N PRO A 244 -9.60 -7.35 -22.77
CA PRO A 244 -8.71 -7.00 -23.87
C PRO A 244 -7.47 -6.20 -23.46
N THR A 245 -7.61 -5.30 -22.47
CA THR A 245 -6.49 -4.53 -21.93
C THR A 245 -5.47 -5.45 -21.22
N ASN A 246 -5.93 -6.42 -20.44
CA ASN A 246 -5.05 -7.37 -19.77
C ASN A 246 -4.40 -8.34 -20.77
N GLN A 247 -5.11 -8.74 -21.83
CA GLN A 247 -4.53 -9.54 -22.91
C GLN A 247 -3.33 -8.83 -23.52
N SER A 248 -3.45 -7.53 -23.82
CA SER A 248 -2.36 -6.71 -24.36
C SER A 248 -1.15 -6.66 -23.40
N TYR A 249 -1.37 -6.49 -22.10
CA TYR A 249 -0.29 -6.52 -21.11
C TYR A 249 0.37 -7.89 -21.01
N ILE A 250 -0.40 -8.98 -21.02
CA ILE A 250 0.12 -10.34 -20.96
C ILE A 250 0.98 -10.64 -22.20
N ILE A 251 0.49 -10.31 -23.39
CA ILE A 251 1.25 -10.45 -24.65
C ILE A 251 2.60 -9.71 -24.54
N ASP A 252 2.58 -8.48 -24.06
CA ASP A 252 3.78 -7.67 -23.91
C ASP A 252 4.78 -8.26 -22.90
N LEU A 253 4.29 -8.76 -21.76
CA LEU A 253 5.12 -9.41 -20.75
C LEU A 253 5.70 -10.74 -21.25
N VAL A 254 4.90 -11.59 -21.89
CA VAL A 254 5.35 -12.87 -22.44
C VAL A 254 6.36 -12.66 -23.57
N SER A 255 6.14 -11.68 -24.44
CA SER A 255 7.12 -11.30 -25.48
C SER A 255 8.46 -10.89 -24.85
N PHE A 256 8.41 -10.10 -23.79
CA PHE A 256 9.62 -9.70 -23.06
C PHE A 256 10.37 -10.91 -22.44
N LEU A 257 9.65 -11.93 -21.97
CA LEU A 257 10.27 -13.17 -21.48
C LEU A 257 11.01 -13.92 -22.59
N PHE A 258 10.40 -14.06 -23.79
CA PHE A 258 11.05 -14.68 -24.95
C PHE A 258 12.33 -13.94 -25.34
N GLU A 259 12.30 -12.61 -25.36
CA GLU A 259 13.42 -11.77 -25.78
C GLU A 259 14.56 -11.71 -24.75
N ASN A 260 14.31 -12.09 -23.48
CA ASN A 260 15.26 -11.96 -22.40
C ASN A 260 15.60 -13.28 -21.68
N GLY A 261 15.68 -14.38 -22.43
CA GLY A 261 16.26 -15.63 -21.96
C GLY A 261 15.35 -16.50 -21.09
N GLN A 262 14.03 -16.25 -21.05
CA GLN A 262 13.05 -17.04 -20.33
C GLN A 262 12.12 -17.82 -21.29
N GLN A 263 12.66 -18.35 -22.39
CA GLN A 263 11.89 -19.00 -23.47
C GLN A 263 11.05 -20.18 -22.97
N GLU A 264 11.63 -21.10 -22.18
CA GLU A 264 10.93 -22.28 -21.67
C GLU A 264 9.69 -21.87 -20.84
N ARG A 265 9.84 -20.89 -19.95
CA ARG A 265 8.72 -20.40 -19.14
C ARG A 265 7.68 -19.66 -19.97
N ALA A 266 8.11 -18.86 -20.93
CA ALA A 266 7.21 -18.20 -21.86
C ALA A 266 6.38 -19.20 -22.69
N CYS A 267 7.00 -20.29 -23.17
CA CYS A 267 6.30 -21.39 -23.83
C CYS A 267 5.24 -22.01 -22.92
N ASN A 268 5.62 -22.39 -21.70
CA ASN A 268 4.71 -23.02 -20.75
C ASN A 268 3.51 -22.09 -20.44
N LEU A 269 3.73 -20.79 -20.26
CA LEU A 269 2.66 -19.81 -20.07
C LEU A 269 1.71 -19.75 -21.27
N CYS A 270 2.24 -19.72 -22.50
CA CYS A 270 1.43 -19.74 -23.71
C CYS A 270 0.57 -20.99 -23.83
N GLU A 271 1.16 -22.16 -23.54
CA GLU A 271 0.48 -23.46 -23.61
C GLU A 271 -0.65 -23.54 -22.57
N GLU A 272 -0.41 -23.13 -21.33
CA GLU A 272 -1.41 -23.16 -20.28
C GLU A 272 -2.55 -22.17 -20.58
N LEU A 273 -2.25 -20.95 -21.02
CA LEU A 273 -3.28 -20.00 -21.45
C LEU A 273 -4.12 -20.55 -22.60
N ALA A 274 -3.49 -21.20 -23.59
CA ALA A 274 -4.20 -21.83 -24.70
C ALA A 274 -5.08 -23.01 -24.26
N LYS A 275 -4.63 -23.86 -23.32
CA LYS A 275 -5.42 -24.95 -22.72
C LYS A 275 -6.68 -24.44 -22.02
N HIS A 276 -6.63 -23.24 -21.45
CA HIS A 276 -7.78 -22.56 -20.83
C HIS A 276 -8.63 -21.74 -21.81
N GLY A 277 -8.39 -21.87 -23.12
CA GLY A 277 -9.19 -21.24 -24.17
C GLY A 277 -8.83 -19.80 -24.48
N HIS A 278 -7.65 -19.34 -24.06
CA HIS A 278 -7.15 -17.98 -24.32
C HIS A 278 -6.33 -17.93 -25.61
N ASP A 279 -7.01 -17.83 -26.73
CA ASP A 279 -6.38 -17.87 -28.07
C ASP A 279 -5.53 -16.64 -28.42
N PHE A 280 -5.69 -15.54 -27.70
CA PHE A 280 -4.97 -14.27 -27.94
C PHE A 280 -3.43 -14.40 -27.87
N ILE A 281 -2.92 -15.43 -27.18
CA ILE A 281 -1.48 -15.64 -27.01
C ILE A 281 -0.83 -16.45 -28.15
N ARG A 282 -1.64 -17.10 -29.00
CA ARG A 282 -1.13 -18.01 -30.07
C ARG A 282 -0.20 -17.33 -31.06
N GLU A 283 -0.52 -16.12 -31.50
CA GLU A 283 0.33 -15.38 -32.44
C GLU A 283 1.70 -15.08 -31.83
N THR A 284 1.75 -14.74 -30.55
CA THR A 284 2.99 -14.52 -29.81
C THR A 284 3.80 -15.81 -29.75
N TYR A 285 3.18 -16.94 -29.39
CA TYR A 285 3.84 -18.24 -29.36
C TYR A 285 4.48 -18.58 -30.72
N TYR A 286 3.73 -18.52 -31.82
CA TYR A 286 4.25 -18.85 -33.15
C TYR A 286 5.35 -17.90 -33.61
N LYS A 287 5.28 -16.62 -33.26
CA LYS A 287 6.31 -15.61 -33.60
C LYS A 287 7.70 -15.99 -33.07
N TYR A 288 7.77 -16.60 -31.90
CA TYR A 288 9.06 -16.87 -31.25
C TYR A 288 9.47 -18.36 -31.35
N MET A 289 8.59 -19.26 -31.83
CA MET A 289 8.87 -20.68 -31.98
C MET A 289 9.08 -21.08 -33.46
N SER A 290 8.82 -20.18 -34.41
CA SER A 290 9.15 -20.34 -35.83
C SER A 290 10.59 -19.91 -36.12
#